data_99fe84ca5c6ccda8bafc96bc91d5ee63
#
_entry.id   99fe84ca5c6ccda8bafc96bc91d5ee63
#
_cell.length_a   1.000
_cell.length_b   1.000
_cell.length_c   1.000
_cell.angle_alpha   90.00
_cell.angle_beta   90.00
_cell.angle_gamma   90.00
#
_symmetry.space_group_name_H-M   'P 1'
#
loop_
_entity.id
_entity.type
_entity.pdbx_description
1 polymer ?
#
loop_
_entity_poly.entity_id
_entity_poly.type
_entity_poly.pdbx_seq_one_letter_code
_entity_poly.pdbx_strand_id
1 'polypeptide(L)'
;MEYADPKKVKEKLDRVGCGFCLAKWTQVTIHLGSGLNHSCHHVRAHTIPVEEVKKNPNVLHNTRFKKDRRKEMLSGERPSECDYCWRIEDNTDKFSDRVWKSRDEFSWPMFHKISKSTGNEDFYPRYVEVSFSNVCNFKCGYCGPAFSSKWMDEIKQHGPYTFSMINWRYNEPNEYQTQIPEREDNPYIEAFWKWFPEAVKHMTTFRITGGEPLLSKHTFKVIDYLIENPQPNLEFAINSNACPPGNMWQKFVKRIKMLQDKKCIKEFTLFVSAEAKGKQQEYSRFGMDWGLFVDNVKHYLKETRTYDKTGHYDYDAVQCRMSVMAAFNIFSFPTFLPFLKYVLTLKQQFKNRVSVDIPFVRNPGFLDGKIATKAMVKKFLFPCVDFMEQYQTFNDEGSGDGFSYREIDKMKRIIKDLNHRLANPKEFEQIAIEGRRMFFEYVKQYDKRRGTNFMETFPELQDFFRECKSCMI
;
A
#
# COMPACT_ATOMS: atom_id res chain seq x y z
N MET A 1 -8.76 -22.80 -10.89
CA MET A 1 -9.25 -22.05 -12.07
C MET A 1 -8.05 -21.66 -12.90
N GLU A 2 -8.03 -22.04 -14.17
CA GLU A 2 -7.00 -21.60 -15.11
C GLU A 2 -7.10 -20.09 -15.27
N TYR A 3 -6.10 -19.35 -14.81
CA TYR A 3 -6.06 -17.90 -14.95
C TYR A 3 -6.20 -17.54 -16.44
N ALA A 4 -7.20 -16.75 -16.78
CA ALA A 4 -7.42 -16.35 -18.16
C ALA A 4 -6.17 -15.67 -18.75
N ASP A 5 -5.74 -16.11 -19.94
CA ASP A 5 -4.59 -15.53 -20.65
C ASP A 5 -4.80 -14.01 -20.82
N PRO A 6 -3.82 -13.15 -20.41
CA PRO A 6 -3.96 -11.70 -20.54
C PRO A 6 -4.28 -11.23 -21.94
N LYS A 7 -3.77 -11.92 -22.99
CA LYS A 7 -4.07 -11.61 -24.38
C LYS A 7 -5.55 -11.82 -24.68
N LYS A 8 -6.09 -12.98 -24.29
CA LYS A 8 -7.52 -13.29 -24.46
C LYS A 8 -8.41 -12.36 -23.65
N VAL A 9 -7.95 -11.97 -22.45
CA VAL A 9 -8.67 -10.97 -21.63
C VAL A 9 -8.72 -9.64 -22.36
N LYS A 10 -7.58 -9.13 -22.86
CA LYS A 10 -7.53 -7.88 -23.61
C LYS A 10 -8.44 -7.90 -24.82
N GLU A 11 -8.39 -8.96 -25.62
CA GLU A 11 -9.26 -9.13 -26.81
C GLU A 11 -10.75 -9.06 -26.45
N LYS A 12 -11.17 -9.68 -25.35
CA LYS A 12 -12.58 -9.62 -24.90
C LYS A 12 -12.96 -8.24 -24.38
N LEU A 13 -12.08 -7.56 -23.64
CA LEU A 13 -12.32 -6.19 -23.18
C LEU A 13 -12.48 -5.23 -24.37
N ASP A 14 -11.57 -5.33 -25.36
CA ASP A 14 -11.56 -4.47 -26.55
C ASP A 14 -12.80 -4.65 -27.45
N ARG A 15 -13.42 -5.85 -27.45
CA ARG A 15 -14.71 -6.08 -28.14
C ARG A 15 -15.87 -5.31 -27.50
N VAL A 16 -15.80 -5.00 -26.20
CA VAL A 16 -16.80 -4.15 -25.53
C VAL A 16 -16.45 -2.68 -25.78
N GLY A 17 -15.19 -2.31 -25.62
CA GLY A 17 -14.68 -0.97 -25.87
C GLY A 17 -13.20 -0.87 -25.53
N CYS A 18 -12.44 -0.11 -26.31
CA CYS A 18 -10.99 0.07 -26.09
C CYS A 18 -10.66 0.73 -24.75
N GLY A 19 -11.62 1.41 -24.10
CA GLY A 19 -11.52 1.95 -22.74
C GLY A 19 -12.12 1.06 -21.65
N PHE A 20 -12.70 -0.10 -21.99
CA PHE A 20 -13.44 -0.91 -21.04
C PHE A 20 -12.55 -1.61 -20.02
N CYS A 21 -12.84 -1.43 -18.71
CA CYS A 21 -12.08 -1.97 -17.59
C CYS A 21 -13.02 -2.41 -16.46
N LEU A 22 -12.96 -3.68 -16.04
CA LEU A 22 -13.84 -4.22 -15.00
C LEU A 22 -13.60 -3.58 -13.62
N ALA A 23 -12.39 -3.07 -13.34
CA ALA A 23 -12.07 -2.44 -12.07
C ALA A 23 -13.01 -1.26 -11.73
N LYS A 24 -13.57 -0.58 -12.75
CA LYS A 24 -14.51 0.53 -12.55
C LYS A 24 -15.83 0.08 -11.88
N TRP A 25 -16.18 -1.18 -11.99
CA TRP A 25 -17.36 -1.79 -11.36
C TRP A 25 -17.04 -2.63 -10.14
N THR A 26 -15.88 -3.30 -10.16
CA THR A 26 -15.55 -4.34 -9.18
C THR A 26 -14.66 -3.88 -8.04
N GLN A 27 -14.02 -2.70 -8.16
CA GLN A 27 -13.05 -2.22 -7.17
C GLN A 27 -13.38 -0.82 -6.67
N VAL A 28 -13.09 -0.57 -5.40
CA VAL A 28 -13.12 0.78 -4.81
C VAL A 28 -12.18 0.90 -3.63
N THR A 29 -11.46 2.03 -3.57
CA THR A 29 -10.82 2.55 -2.36
C THR A 29 -11.63 3.74 -1.88
N ILE A 30 -12.02 3.76 -0.61
CA ILE A 30 -12.86 4.79 0.00
C ILE A 30 -12.10 5.45 1.14
N HIS A 31 -11.88 6.75 1.05
CA HIS A 31 -11.28 7.58 2.10
C HIS A 31 -12.39 8.26 2.89
N LEU A 32 -12.90 7.59 3.92
CA LEU A 32 -14.06 8.07 4.71
C LEU A 32 -13.75 9.34 5.49
N GLY A 33 -12.49 9.53 5.90
CA GLY A 33 -12.08 10.76 6.60
C GLY A 33 -12.13 12.02 5.72
N SER A 34 -12.00 11.89 4.40
CA SER A 34 -12.02 13.03 3.46
C SER A 34 -13.19 12.99 2.47
N GLY A 35 -13.99 11.92 2.46
CA GLY A 35 -15.13 11.78 1.54
C GLY A 35 -14.71 11.60 0.08
N LEU A 36 -13.58 10.91 -0.16
CA LEU A 36 -13.04 10.66 -1.49
C LEU A 36 -13.11 9.17 -1.83
N ASN A 37 -13.24 8.84 -3.12
CA ASN A 37 -13.05 7.47 -3.59
C ASN A 37 -12.35 7.40 -4.95
N HIS A 38 -11.83 6.23 -5.27
CA HIS A 38 -11.29 5.88 -6.59
C HIS A 38 -11.43 4.38 -6.88
N SER A 39 -11.38 4.00 -8.16
CA SER A 39 -11.55 2.59 -8.57
C SER A 39 -10.25 1.82 -8.69
N CYS A 40 -9.13 2.50 -8.83
CA CYS A 40 -7.81 1.88 -8.88
C CYS A 40 -6.74 2.91 -8.48
N HIS A 41 -5.51 2.45 -8.20
CA HIS A 41 -4.44 3.32 -7.69
C HIS A 41 -3.87 4.34 -8.70
N HIS A 42 -4.24 4.25 -9.97
CA HIS A 42 -3.72 5.15 -11.01
C HIS A 42 -4.61 6.36 -11.28
N VAL A 43 -5.88 6.28 -10.90
CA VAL A 43 -6.83 7.37 -11.09
C VAL A 43 -6.83 8.29 -9.86
N ARG A 44 -7.04 9.58 -10.09
CA ARG A 44 -7.23 10.53 -8.99
C ARG A 44 -8.51 10.22 -8.24
N ALA A 45 -8.46 10.35 -6.92
CA ALA A 45 -9.65 10.26 -6.11
C ALA A 45 -10.61 11.42 -6.42
N HIS A 46 -11.90 11.14 -6.44
CA HIS A 46 -12.95 12.13 -6.63
C HIS A 46 -13.86 12.20 -5.41
N THR A 47 -14.51 13.35 -5.24
CA THR A 47 -15.39 13.61 -4.11
C THR A 47 -16.65 12.78 -4.19
N ILE A 48 -17.07 12.21 -3.05
CA ILE A 48 -18.35 11.60 -2.84
C ILE A 48 -19.31 12.71 -2.42
N PRO A 49 -20.40 13.03 -3.18
CA PRO A 49 -21.31 14.10 -2.80
C PRO A 49 -22.05 13.79 -1.51
N VAL A 50 -21.95 14.69 -0.52
CA VAL A 50 -22.55 14.48 0.83
C VAL A 50 -24.05 14.29 0.75
N GLU A 51 -24.75 15.10 -0.04
CA GLU A 51 -26.21 15.04 -0.16
C GLU A 51 -26.71 13.78 -0.88
N GLU A 52 -25.89 13.21 -1.76
CA GLU A 52 -26.21 11.94 -2.40
C GLU A 52 -26.00 10.76 -1.46
N VAL A 53 -24.86 10.75 -0.74
CA VAL A 53 -24.50 9.62 0.15
C VAL A 53 -25.41 9.55 1.39
N LYS A 54 -25.90 10.68 1.87
CA LYS A 54 -26.91 10.71 2.95
C LYS A 54 -28.22 10.04 2.54
N LYS A 55 -28.63 10.21 1.27
CA LYS A 55 -29.85 9.62 0.72
C LYS A 55 -29.69 8.16 0.33
N ASN A 56 -28.54 7.82 -0.29
CA ASN A 56 -28.24 6.48 -0.78
C ASN A 56 -26.80 6.08 -0.43
N PRO A 57 -26.57 5.19 0.55
CA PRO A 57 -25.23 4.74 0.92
C PRO A 57 -24.46 4.02 -0.21
N ASN A 58 -25.14 3.49 -1.22
CA ASN A 58 -24.49 2.88 -2.38
C ASN A 58 -23.64 3.86 -3.19
N VAL A 59 -23.83 5.16 -3.01
CA VAL A 59 -23.03 6.24 -3.59
C VAL A 59 -21.56 6.18 -3.12
N LEU A 60 -21.25 5.54 -1.99
CA LEU A 60 -19.87 5.27 -1.58
C LEU A 60 -19.06 4.59 -2.70
N HIS A 61 -19.69 3.74 -3.51
CA HIS A 61 -19.08 3.10 -4.69
C HIS A 61 -19.66 3.63 -6.00
N ASN A 62 -20.94 3.99 -6.04
CA ASN A 62 -21.68 4.26 -7.26
C ASN A 62 -22.01 5.76 -7.41
N THR A 63 -20.97 6.64 -7.27
CA THR A 63 -21.13 8.09 -7.53
C THR A 63 -21.58 8.33 -8.98
N ARG A 64 -22.27 9.45 -9.24
CA ARG A 64 -22.63 9.86 -10.59
C ARG A 64 -21.40 9.97 -11.49
N PHE A 65 -20.32 10.56 -11.00
CA PHE A 65 -19.04 10.62 -11.71
C PHE A 65 -18.60 9.24 -12.20
N LYS A 66 -18.62 8.23 -11.32
CA LYS A 66 -18.19 6.86 -11.66
C LYS A 66 -19.12 6.20 -12.68
N LYS A 67 -20.44 6.43 -12.57
CA LYS A 67 -21.43 5.95 -13.52
C LYS A 67 -21.20 6.56 -14.91
N ASP A 68 -20.88 7.84 -15.00
CA ASP A 68 -20.58 8.49 -16.28
C ASP A 68 -19.32 7.91 -16.92
N ARG A 69 -18.25 7.66 -16.14
CA ARG A 69 -17.04 6.95 -16.65
C ARG A 69 -17.32 5.51 -17.09
N ARG A 70 -18.27 4.81 -16.45
CA ARG A 70 -18.72 3.47 -16.89
C ARG A 70 -19.42 3.54 -18.25
N LYS A 71 -20.27 4.55 -18.48
CA LYS A 71 -20.95 4.76 -19.78
C LYS A 71 -19.94 5.03 -20.89
N GLU A 72 -18.98 5.92 -20.66
CA GLU A 72 -17.88 6.19 -21.61
C GLU A 72 -17.16 4.88 -21.99
N MET A 73 -16.81 4.05 -21.00
CA MET A 73 -16.16 2.77 -21.26
C MET A 73 -17.02 1.82 -22.08
N LEU A 74 -18.33 1.77 -21.84
CA LEU A 74 -19.28 0.92 -22.58
C LEU A 74 -19.56 1.46 -23.99
N SER A 75 -19.46 2.77 -24.22
CA SER A 75 -19.57 3.38 -25.56
C SER A 75 -18.28 3.29 -26.39
N GLY A 76 -17.22 2.66 -25.84
CA GLY A 76 -15.93 2.51 -26.51
C GLY A 76 -14.96 3.64 -26.29
N GLU A 77 -15.32 4.62 -25.46
CA GLU A 77 -14.44 5.76 -25.16
C GLU A 77 -13.39 5.42 -24.10
N ARG A 78 -12.30 6.18 -24.06
CA ARG A 78 -11.21 6.09 -23.08
C ARG A 78 -11.32 7.22 -22.06
N PRO A 79 -11.84 6.99 -20.84
CA PRO A 79 -11.89 8.02 -19.82
C PRO A 79 -10.50 8.63 -19.56
N SER A 80 -10.42 9.98 -19.56
CA SER A 80 -9.14 10.69 -19.38
C SER A 80 -8.47 10.39 -18.05
N GLU A 81 -9.21 10.10 -17.01
CA GLU A 81 -8.65 9.73 -15.69
C GLU A 81 -7.84 8.43 -15.70
N CYS A 82 -8.04 7.57 -16.73
CA CYS A 82 -7.34 6.29 -16.89
C CYS A 82 -6.10 6.40 -17.80
N ASP A 83 -5.61 7.60 -18.06
CA ASP A 83 -4.48 7.95 -18.91
C ASP A 83 -3.22 7.08 -18.68
N TYR A 84 -2.95 6.66 -17.43
CA TYR A 84 -1.86 5.74 -17.14
C TYR A 84 -1.92 4.45 -17.96
N CYS A 85 -3.10 3.83 -18.05
CA CYS A 85 -3.26 2.59 -18.83
C CYS A 85 -3.14 2.86 -20.33
N TRP A 86 -3.68 3.97 -20.80
CA TRP A 86 -3.63 4.35 -22.22
C TRP A 86 -2.20 4.58 -22.66
N ARG A 87 -1.39 5.29 -21.88
CA ARG A 87 0.03 5.50 -22.19
C ARG A 87 0.82 4.19 -22.27
N ILE A 88 0.52 3.21 -21.44
CA ILE A 88 1.17 1.89 -21.52
C ILE A 88 0.75 1.18 -22.79
N GLU A 89 -0.54 1.12 -23.10
CA GLU A 89 -1.07 0.37 -24.25
C GLU A 89 -0.70 1.01 -25.60
N ASP A 90 -0.58 2.35 -25.65
CA ASP A 90 -0.26 3.09 -26.88
C ASP A 90 1.26 3.15 -27.17
N ASN A 91 2.10 3.07 -26.14
CA ASN A 91 3.55 3.27 -26.30
C ASN A 91 4.38 2.00 -26.01
N THR A 92 3.74 0.88 -25.65
CA THR A 92 4.49 -0.36 -25.34
C THR A 92 3.68 -1.60 -25.72
N ASP A 93 4.35 -2.72 -25.92
CA ASP A 93 3.72 -4.04 -26.12
C ASP A 93 3.29 -4.70 -24.80
N LYS A 94 3.26 -3.96 -23.68
CA LYS A 94 2.91 -4.50 -22.36
C LYS A 94 1.42 -4.38 -22.11
N PHE A 95 0.88 -5.34 -21.38
CA PHE A 95 -0.48 -5.23 -20.83
C PHE A 95 -0.52 -4.19 -19.71
N SER A 96 -1.48 -3.27 -19.78
CA SER A 96 -1.75 -2.27 -18.74
C SER A 96 -2.47 -2.90 -17.54
N ASP A 97 -2.59 -2.12 -16.46
CA ASP A 97 -3.37 -2.53 -15.28
C ASP A 97 -4.87 -2.72 -15.60
N ARG A 98 -5.39 -2.13 -16.68
CA ARG A 98 -6.74 -2.41 -17.19
C ARG A 98 -6.93 -3.92 -17.44
N VAL A 99 -5.97 -4.56 -18.07
CA VAL A 99 -6.00 -5.99 -18.37
C VAL A 99 -5.78 -6.82 -17.11
N TRP A 100 -4.75 -6.48 -16.33
CA TRP A 100 -4.41 -7.23 -15.12
C TRP A 100 -5.52 -7.20 -14.07
N LYS A 101 -6.08 -6.02 -13.76
CA LYS A 101 -7.18 -5.87 -12.79
C LYS A 101 -8.51 -6.43 -13.27
N SER A 102 -8.74 -6.44 -14.59
CA SER A 102 -9.93 -7.08 -15.14
C SER A 102 -9.83 -8.61 -15.12
N ARG A 103 -8.59 -9.15 -15.18
CA ARG A 103 -8.32 -10.57 -15.11
C ARG A 103 -8.45 -11.15 -13.69
N ASP A 104 -8.35 -10.31 -12.65
CA ASP A 104 -8.43 -10.74 -11.25
C ASP A 104 -9.64 -11.67 -11.02
N GLU A 105 -9.44 -12.69 -10.16
CA GLU A 105 -10.44 -13.73 -9.87
C GLU A 105 -11.77 -13.19 -9.34
N PHE A 106 -11.76 -12.03 -8.72
CA PHE A 106 -12.97 -11.35 -8.25
C PHE A 106 -13.59 -10.43 -9.31
N SER A 107 -12.85 -10.04 -10.37
CA SER A 107 -13.32 -9.17 -11.44
C SER A 107 -13.86 -9.97 -12.65
N TRP A 108 -13.07 -10.94 -13.12
CA TRP A 108 -13.35 -11.66 -14.37
C TRP A 108 -14.71 -12.38 -14.40
N PRO A 109 -15.19 -13.02 -13.34
CA PRO A 109 -16.52 -13.64 -13.31
C PRO A 109 -17.66 -12.65 -13.56
N MET A 110 -17.44 -11.36 -13.35
CA MET A 110 -18.43 -10.31 -13.55
C MET A 110 -18.50 -9.79 -15.00
N PHE A 111 -17.59 -10.24 -15.89
CA PHE A 111 -17.46 -9.72 -17.25
C PHE A 111 -18.80 -9.72 -18.02
N HIS A 112 -19.51 -10.85 -18.08
CA HIS A 112 -20.75 -10.96 -18.84
C HIS A 112 -21.89 -10.08 -18.28
N LYS A 113 -21.97 -9.93 -16.95
CA LYS A 113 -22.97 -9.06 -16.33
C LYS A 113 -22.65 -7.58 -16.61
N ILE A 114 -21.38 -7.20 -16.48
CA ILE A 114 -20.94 -5.82 -16.63
C ILE A 114 -20.99 -5.39 -18.11
N SER A 115 -20.54 -6.21 -19.03
CA SER A 115 -20.55 -5.89 -20.48
C SER A 115 -21.95 -5.70 -21.08
N LYS A 116 -22.98 -6.17 -20.40
CA LYS A 116 -24.41 -6.01 -20.80
C LYS A 116 -25.11 -4.90 -20.01
N SER A 117 -24.42 -4.23 -19.08
CA SER A 117 -25.02 -3.16 -18.29
C SER A 117 -25.08 -1.85 -19.07
N THR A 118 -25.88 -0.89 -18.59
CA THR A 118 -25.95 0.47 -19.15
C THR A 118 -24.95 1.43 -18.54
N GLY A 119 -24.23 1.03 -17.47
CA GLY A 119 -23.34 1.86 -16.66
C GLY A 119 -24.05 2.68 -15.58
N ASN A 120 -25.39 2.69 -15.55
CA ASN A 120 -26.18 3.42 -14.55
C ASN A 120 -26.49 2.60 -13.29
N GLU A 121 -26.44 1.29 -13.39
CA GLU A 121 -26.81 0.40 -12.31
C GLU A 121 -25.87 0.53 -11.11
N ASP A 122 -26.40 0.33 -9.92
CA ASP A 122 -25.61 0.17 -8.72
C ASP A 122 -25.03 -1.24 -8.67
N PHE A 123 -23.72 -1.31 -8.52
CA PHE A 123 -22.97 -2.55 -8.31
C PHE A 123 -22.39 -2.59 -6.90
N TYR A 124 -22.39 -3.75 -6.28
CA TYR A 124 -21.55 -3.99 -5.11
C TYR A 124 -20.14 -4.38 -5.58
N PRO A 125 -19.11 -3.68 -5.09
CA PRO A 125 -17.72 -4.02 -5.45
C PRO A 125 -17.31 -5.36 -4.84
N ARG A 126 -16.37 -6.03 -5.53
CA ARG A 126 -15.77 -7.29 -5.07
C ARG A 126 -14.51 -7.06 -4.26
N TYR A 127 -13.75 -6.02 -4.59
CA TYR A 127 -12.60 -5.55 -3.84
C TYR A 127 -12.89 -4.18 -3.24
N VAL A 128 -12.79 -4.09 -1.93
CA VAL A 128 -13.00 -2.83 -1.19
C VAL A 128 -11.81 -2.54 -0.31
N GLU A 129 -11.24 -1.37 -0.44
CA GLU A 129 -10.27 -0.82 0.49
C GLU A 129 -10.86 0.41 1.18
N VAL A 130 -10.73 0.50 2.50
CA VAL A 130 -11.31 1.59 3.30
C VAL A 130 -10.26 2.22 4.19
N SER A 131 -10.23 3.55 4.21
CA SER A 131 -9.53 4.35 5.21
C SER A 131 -10.55 5.12 6.05
N PHE A 132 -10.62 4.83 7.36
CA PHE A 132 -11.57 5.52 8.25
C PHE A 132 -11.10 6.91 8.65
N SER A 133 -9.80 7.11 8.83
CA SER A 133 -9.20 8.40 9.17
C SER A 133 -7.71 8.42 8.84
N ASN A 134 -7.09 9.60 8.97
CA ASN A 134 -5.65 9.75 8.89
C ASN A 134 -4.95 9.74 10.25
N VAL A 135 -5.66 9.39 11.33
CA VAL A 135 -5.05 9.30 12.67
C VAL A 135 -3.92 8.30 12.65
N CYS A 136 -2.71 8.74 13.00
CA CYS A 136 -1.50 7.94 13.00
C CYS A 136 -0.57 8.39 14.12
N ASN A 137 0.09 7.46 14.77
CA ASN A 137 1.12 7.74 15.78
C ASN A 137 2.52 7.96 15.17
N PHE A 138 2.71 7.73 13.84
CA PHE A 138 3.95 7.95 13.13
C PHE A 138 3.89 9.13 12.16
N LYS A 139 5.08 9.65 11.82
CA LYS A 139 5.30 10.60 10.72
C LYS A 139 6.48 10.12 9.84
N CYS A 140 6.26 9.01 9.12
CA CYS A 140 7.26 8.42 8.21
C CYS A 140 7.75 9.45 7.18
N GLY A 141 9.05 9.44 6.84
CA GLY A 141 9.66 10.48 6.02
C GLY A 141 9.04 10.69 4.64
N TYR A 142 8.49 9.64 4.05
CA TYR A 142 7.83 9.65 2.73
C TYR A 142 6.29 9.71 2.80
N CYS A 143 5.72 9.91 3.99
CA CYS A 143 4.29 10.09 4.18
C CYS A 143 3.91 11.58 4.18
N GLY A 144 2.64 11.90 4.39
CA GLY A 144 2.15 13.28 4.42
C GLY A 144 0.88 13.47 5.23
N PRO A 145 0.40 14.72 5.33
CA PRO A 145 -0.78 15.09 6.12
C PRO A 145 -2.06 14.34 5.75
N ALA A 146 -2.21 13.96 4.48
CA ALA A 146 -3.37 13.18 4.02
C ALA A 146 -3.51 11.83 4.74
N PHE A 147 -2.39 11.24 5.16
CA PHE A 147 -2.33 9.89 5.72
C PHE A 147 -1.74 9.85 7.14
N SER A 148 -1.41 11.00 7.75
CA SER A 148 -0.89 11.04 9.12
C SER A 148 -1.24 12.34 9.83
N SER A 149 -2.01 12.21 10.92
CA SER A 149 -2.29 13.34 11.82
C SER A 149 -1.02 13.92 12.45
N LYS A 150 0.00 13.10 12.71
CA LYS A 150 1.30 13.58 13.21
C LYS A 150 2.06 14.42 12.19
N TRP A 151 1.88 14.17 10.89
CA TRP A 151 2.35 15.05 9.85
C TRP A 151 1.57 16.37 9.83
N MET A 152 0.24 16.34 10.04
CA MET A 152 -0.56 17.57 10.16
C MET A 152 -0.06 18.43 11.33
N ASP A 153 0.23 17.83 12.49
CA ASP A 153 0.77 18.53 13.65
C ASP A 153 2.12 19.18 13.31
N GLU A 154 3.03 18.44 12.65
CA GLU A 154 4.34 18.98 12.26
C GLU A 154 4.23 20.15 11.26
N ILE A 155 3.34 20.03 10.26
CA ILE A 155 3.12 21.11 9.29
C ILE A 155 2.46 22.34 9.93
N LYS A 156 1.54 22.17 10.88
CA LYS A 156 0.99 23.28 11.65
C LYS A 156 2.05 24.01 12.48
N GLN A 157 3.01 23.26 13.04
CA GLN A 157 4.06 23.81 13.88
C GLN A 157 5.17 24.50 13.08
N HIS A 158 5.59 23.93 11.95
CA HIS A 158 6.81 24.32 11.22
C HIS A 158 6.55 24.82 9.79
N GLY A 159 5.33 24.74 9.29
CA GLY A 159 5.02 24.92 7.87
C GLY A 159 5.49 23.75 7.01
N PRO A 160 5.18 23.75 5.70
CA PRO A 160 5.65 22.74 4.75
C PRO A 160 7.17 22.79 4.60
N TYR A 161 7.76 21.71 4.04
CA TYR A 161 9.18 21.70 3.68
C TYR A 161 9.40 22.56 2.43
N THR A 162 10.45 23.38 2.46
CA THR A 162 10.78 24.33 1.40
C THR A 162 12.14 23.99 0.77
N PHE A 163 12.31 24.37 -0.50
CA PHE A 163 13.53 24.11 -1.26
C PHE A 163 14.01 25.40 -1.94
N SER A 164 15.31 25.70 -1.84
CA SER A 164 15.86 26.98 -2.30
C SER A 164 15.80 27.18 -3.80
N MET A 165 15.85 26.09 -4.60
CA MET A 165 15.95 26.15 -6.05
C MET A 165 14.60 26.12 -6.78
N ILE A 166 13.53 25.79 -6.10
CA ILE A 166 12.20 25.65 -6.69
C ILE A 166 11.12 26.18 -5.75
N ASN A 167 10.11 26.82 -6.32
CA ASN A 167 8.96 27.29 -5.55
C ASN A 167 7.97 26.15 -5.29
N TRP A 168 8.47 25.00 -4.84
CA TRP A 168 7.65 23.86 -4.46
C TRP A 168 7.74 23.61 -2.96
N ARG A 169 6.60 23.33 -2.34
CA ARG A 169 6.45 23.14 -0.90
C ARG A 169 5.95 21.73 -0.65
N TYR A 170 6.81 20.88 -0.10
CA TYR A 170 6.45 19.50 0.16
C TYR A 170 5.56 19.40 1.40
N ASN A 171 4.49 18.62 1.24
CA ASN A 171 3.45 18.43 2.24
C ASN A 171 2.68 19.73 2.59
N GLU A 172 2.57 20.66 1.63
CA GLU A 172 1.62 21.74 1.77
C GLU A 172 0.18 21.18 1.75
N PRO A 173 -0.63 21.47 2.79
CA PRO A 173 -2.00 21.00 2.83
C PRO A 173 -2.82 21.56 1.67
N ASN A 174 -3.65 20.73 1.08
CA ASN A 174 -4.63 21.16 0.08
C ASN A 174 -6.04 20.72 0.50
N GLU A 175 -7.06 21.34 -0.06
CA GLU A 175 -8.48 21.13 0.25
C GLU A 175 -8.93 19.66 0.05
N TYR A 176 -8.37 18.95 -0.95
CA TYR A 176 -8.69 17.54 -1.22
C TYR A 176 -8.15 16.57 -0.16
N GLN A 177 -7.28 17.05 0.73
CA GLN A 177 -6.68 16.25 1.80
C GLN A 177 -7.23 16.62 3.18
N THR A 178 -8.19 17.53 3.24
CA THR A 178 -8.82 17.94 4.50
C THR A 178 -9.60 16.77 5.09
N GLN A 179 -9.27 16.41 6.32
CA GLN A 179 -9.90 15.32 7.04
C GLN A 179 -10.99 15.86 7.96
N ILE A 180 -12.12 15.16 8.01
CA ILE A 180 -13.13 15.39 9.05
C ILE A 180 -12.56 14.83 10.35
N PRO A 181 -12.42 15.66 11.42
CA PRO A 181 -11.92 15.20 12.71
C PRO A 181 -12.76 14.05 13.30
N GLU A 182 -12.12 13.06 13.93
CA GLU A 182 -12.84 11.89 14.51
C GLU A 182 -13.88 12.26 15.57
N ARG A 183 -13.78 13.45 16.18
CA ARG A 183 -14.74 13.99 17.17
C ARG A 183 -15.99 14.59 16.54
N GLU A 184 -16.01 14.78 15.23
CA GLU A 184 -17.11 15.39 14.49
C GLU A 184 -17.95 14.31 13.79
N ASP A 185 -19.23 14.62 13.55
CA ASP A 185 -20.12 13.74 12.80
C ASP A 185 -19.62 13.62 11.35
N ASN A 186 -19.42 12.39 10.91
CA ASN A 186 -18.90 12.12 9.59
C ASN A 186 -19.95 11.36 8.75
N PRO A 187 -20.57 12.02 7.77
CA PRO A 187 -21.64 11.44 6.96
C PRO A 187 -21.19 10.22 6.14
N TYR A 188 -19.89 10.14 5.79
CA TYR A 188 -19.35 9.01 5.05
C TYR A 188 -19.20 7.77 5.92
N ILE A 189 -18.82 7.95 7.20
CA ILE A 189 -18.76 6.84 8.17
C ILE A 189 -20.16 6.35 8.50
N GLU A 190 -21.14 7.24 8.66
CA GLU A 190 -22.53 6.87 8.86
C GLU A 190 -23.07 6.06 7.66
N ALA A 191 -22.81 6.55 6.45
CA ALA A 191 -23.19 5.87 5.23
C ALA A 191 -22.49 4.51 5.09
N PHE A 192 -21.21 4.41 5.47
CA PHE A 192 -20.47 3.15 5.48
C PHE A 192 -21.18 2.12 6.37
N TRP A 193 -21.58 2.46 7.58
CA TRP A 193 -22.24 1.52 8.48
C TRP A 193 -23.66 1.12 8.04
N LYS A 194 -24.34 1.94 7.23
CA LYS A 194 -25.60 1.57 6.57
C LYS A 194 -25.37 0.65 5.38
N TRP A 195 -24.25 0.83 4.67
CA TRP A 195 -23.90 0.11 3.45
C TRP A 195 -23.20 -1.22 3.71
N PHE A 196 -22.29 -1.27 4.68
CA PHE A 196 -21.38 -2.38 4.92
C PHE A 196 -22.07 -3.73 5.18
N PRO A 197 -23.15 -3.81 5.97
CA PRO A 197 -23.83 -5.08 6.25
C PRO A 197 -24.33 -5.83 4.99
N GLU A 198 -24.73 -5.10 3.97
CA GLU A 198 -25.16 -5.72 2.71
C GLU A 198 -23.96 -5.87 1.77
N ALA A 199 -23.13 -4.86 1.66
CA ALA A 199 -22.00 -4.86 0.74
C ALA A 199 -20.99 -5.99 1.02
N VAL A 200 -20.71 -6.29 2.29
CA VAL A 200 -19.74 -7.33 2.66
C VAL A 200 -20.11 -8.73 2.15
N LYS A 201 -21.39 -9.03 1.99
CA LYS A 201 -21.87 -10.29 1.43
C LYS A 201 -21.45 -10.50 -0.03
N HIS A 202 -21.12 -9.41 -0.72
CA HIS A 202 -20.70 -9.40 -2.13
C HIS A 202 -19.19 -9.27 -2.30
N MET A 203 -18.45 -8.97 -1.23
CA MET A 203 -16.99 -8.79 -1.29
C MET A 203 -16.26 -10.13 -1.34
N THR A 204 -15.25 -10.20 -2.17
CA THR A 204 -14.22 -11.25 -2.13
C THR A 204 -13.07 -10.81 -1.25
N THR A 205 -12.67 -9.54 -1.37
CA THR A 205 -11.58 -8.97 -0.60
C THR A 205 -12.01 -7.67 0.07
N PHE A 206 -11.78 -7.56 1.38
CA PHE A 206 -11.96 -6.34 2.15
C PHE A 206 -10.67 -5.96 2.88
N ARG A 207 -10.20 -4.74 2.67
CA ARG A 207 -8.95 -4.24 3.24
C ARG A 207 -9.15 -2.94 3.99
N ILE A 208 -8.56 -2.82 5.17
CA ILE A 208 -8.54 -1.57 5.94
C ILE A 208 -7.14 -0.97 5.89
N THR A 209 -7.09 0.29 5.47
CA THR A 209 -5.88 1.11 5.38
C THR A 209 -6.10 2.46 6.08
N GLY A 210 -5.25 3.45 5.83
CA GLY A 210 -5.41 4.81 6.32
C GLY A 210 -4.15 5.34 6.99
N GLY A 211 -4.30 6.06 8.10
CA GLY A 211 -3.20 6.42 8.98
C GLY A 211 -2.62 5.19 9.68
N GLU A 212 -3.03 4.95 10.91
CA GLU A 212 -2.85 3.66 11.58
C GLU A 212 -4.25 3.08 11.89
N PRO A 213 -4.70 2.05 11.17
CA PRO A 213 -6.04 1.49 11.35
C PRO A 213 -6.35 1.04 12.76
N LEU A 214 -5.36 0.58 13.52
CA LEU A 214 -5.57 0.13 14.89
C LEU A 214 -5.82 1.29 15.89
N LEU A 215 -5.70 2.54 15.45
CA LEU A 215 -6.13 3.71 16.24
C LEU A 215 -7.61 4.07 16.02
N SER A 216 -8.24 3.51 14.99
CA SER A 216 -9.65 3.76 14.71
C SER A 216 -10.57 2.76 15.42
N LYS A 217 -11.55 3.27 16.17
CA LYS A 217 -12.62 2.45 16.76
C LYS A 217 -13.41 1.67 15.71
N HIS A 218 -13.49 2.19 14.49
CA HIS A 218 -14.23 1.57 13.39
C HIS A 218 -13.55 0.32 12.84
N THR A 219 -12.22 0.23 12.91
CA THR A 219 -11.50 -1.01 12.59
C THR A 219 -11.90 -2.14 13.52
N PHE A 220 -11.92 -1.89 14.82
CA PHE A 220 -12.37 -2.89 15.81
C PHE A 220 -13.84 -3.24 15.64
N LYS A 221 -14.70 -2.26 15.35
CA LYS A 221 -16.12 -2.50 15.07
C LYS A 221 -16.35 -3.38 13.85
N VAL A 222 -15.52 -3.23 12.78
CA VAL A 222 -15.55 -4.15 11.62
C VAL A 222 -15.18 -5.56 12.04
N ILE A 223 -14.10 -5.73 12.80
CA ILE A 223 -13.67 -7.06 13.25
C ILE A 223 -14.76 -7.72 14.10
N ASP A 224 -15.33 -6.97 15.05
CA ASP A 224 -16.42 -7.45 15.91
C ASP A 224 -17.66 -7.82 15.09
N TYR A 225 -18.01 -7.01 14.08
CA TYR A 225 -19.10 -7.31 13.13
C TYR A 225 -18.87 -8.65 12.38
N LEU A 226 -17.65 -8.88 11.88
CA LEU A 226 -17.31 -10.12 11.18
C LEU A 226 -17.30 -11.35 12.11
N ILE A 227 -17.02 -11.17 13.39
CA ILE A 227 -17.14 -12.26 14.40
C ILE A 227 -18.60 -12.62 14.64
N GLU A 228 -19.49 -11.63 14.66
CA GLU A 228 -20.93 -11.81 14.87
C GLU A 228 -21.67 -12.22 13.59
N ASN A 229 -21.18 -11.82 12.43
CA ASN A 229 -21.77 -12.07 11.12
C ASN A 229 -20.73 -12.69 10.16
N PRO A 230 -20.44 -14.00 10.29
CA PRO A 230 -19.40 -14.66 9.50
C PRO A 230 -19.56 -14.52 7.99
N GLN A 231 -18.44 -14.29 7.30
CA GLN A 231 -18.30 -14.19 5.85
C GLN A 231 -17.22 -15.20 5.38
N PRO A 232 -17.49 -16.50 5.31
CA PRO A 232 -16.48 -17.53 5.13
C PRO A 232 -15.75 -17.50 3.79
N ASN A 233 -16.24 -16.70 2.83
CA ASN A 233 -15.61 -16.50 1.53
C ASN A 233 -14.79 -15.19 1.46
N LEU A 234 -14.76 -14.38 2.52
CA LEU A 234 -14.10 -13.08 2.55
C LEU A 234 -12.60 -13.21 2.86
N GLU A 235 -11.77 -12.65 2.01
CA GLU A 235 -10.37 -12.36 2.27
C GLU A 235 -10.29 -11.00 2.97
N PHE A 236 -9.93 -11.01 4.26
CA PHE A 236 -9.85 -9.80 5.07
C PHE A 236 -8.40 -9.38 5.29
N ALA A 237 -8.11 -8.10 5.17
CA ALA A 237 -6.76 -7.58 5.36
C ALA A 237 -6.74 -6.26 6.12
N ILE A 238 -5.66 -6.03 6.87
CA ILE A 238 -5.40 -4.75 7.55
C ILE A 238 -3.94 -4.35 7.33
N ASN A 239 -3.72 -3.07 7.01
CA ASN A 239 -2.39 -2.48 7.03
C ASN A 239 -2.14 -1.89 8.42
N SER A 240 -0.97 -2.15 9.01
CA SER A 240 -0.60 -1.56 10.30
C SER A 240 0.89 -1.26 10.36
N ASN A 241 1.24 -0.23 11.11
CA ASN A 241 2.63 0.02 11.50
C ASN A 241 3.11 -0.94 12.61
N ALA A 242 2.22 -1.78 13.12
CA ALA A 242 2.44 -2.78 14.18
C ALA A 242 2.95 -2.22 15.53
N CYS A 243 2.85 -0.89 15.75
CA CYS A 243 3.23 -0.24 17.00
C CYS A 243 2.12 0.70 17.52
N PRO A 244 0.86 0.25 17.62
CA PRO A 244 -0.16 1.07 18.23
C PRO A 244 0.09 1.22 19.74
N PRO A 245 -0.28 2.35 20.38
CA PRO A 245 -0.03 2.59 21.80
C PRO A 245 -0.88 1.69 22.70
N GLY A 246 -0.43 1.53 23.95
CA GLY A 246 -1.15 0.83 25.01
C GLY A 246 -1.39 -0.64 24.68
N ASN A 247 -2.61 -1.13 24.97
CA ASN A 247 -2.98 -2.54 24.78
C ASN A 247 -3.77 -2.81 23.47
N MET A 248 -3.72 -1.87 22.53
CA MET A 248 -4.47 -1.99 21.27
C MET A 248 -4.01 -3.18 20.44
N TRP A 249 -2.71 -3.47 20.43
CA TRP A 249 -2.17 -4.63 19.74
C TRP A 249 -2.70 -5.95 20.29
N GLN A 250 -2.71 -6.11 21.62
CA GLN A 250 -3.22 -7.32 22.28
C GLN A 250 -4.72 -7.50 22.01
N LYS A 251 -5.49 -6.40 22.06
CA LYS A 251 -6.93 -6.43 21.72
C LYS A 251 -7.17 -6.82 20.27
N PHE A 252 -6.32 -6.36 19.36
CA PHE A 252 -6.36 -6.70 17.95
C PHE A 252 -6.05 -8.18 17.73
N VAL A 253 -4.90 -8.66 18.21
CA VAL A 253 -4.49 -10.06 18.04
C VAL A 253 -5.53 -11.04 18.62
N LYS A 254 -6.09 -10.74 19.80
CA LYS A 254 -7.18 -11.53 20.38
C LYS A 254 -8.39 -11.66 19.45
N ARG A 255 -8.80 -10.58 18.78
CA ARG A 255 -9.93 -10.57 17.85
C ARG A 255 -9.63 -11.33 16.56
N ILE A 256 -8.43 -11.18 16.00
CA ILE A 256 -8.03 -11.95 14.82
C ILE A 256 -8.02 -13.45 15.15
N LYS A 257 -7.52 -13.81 16.33
CA LYS A 257 -7.61 -15.21 16.79
C LYS A 257 -9.06 -15.69 16.90
N MET A 258 -9.98 -14.84 17.38
CA MET A 258 -11.42 -15.20 17.42
C MET A 258 -12.00 -15.40 16.02
N LEU A 259 -11.65 -14.55 15.03
CA LEU A 259 -12.04 -14.73 13.63
C LEU A 259 -11.53 -16.07 13.09
N GLN A 260 -10.29 -16.43 13.42
CA GLN A 260 -9.66 -17.71 13.03
C GLN A 260 -10.35 -18.91 13.68
N ASP A 261 -10.48 -18.90 15.00
CA ASP A 261 -11.02 -20.03 15.77
C ASP A 261 -12.50 -20.34 15.41
N LYS A 262 -13.28 -19.28 15.09
CA LYS A 262 -14.69 -19.40 14.68
C LYS A 262 -14.87 -19.58 13.17
N LYS A 263 -13.81 -19.60 12.39
CA LYS A 263 -13.83 -19.70 10.91
C LYS A 263 -14.74 -18.66 10.26
N CYS A 264 -14.69 -17.40 10.76
CA CYS A 264 -15.58 -16.34 10.33
C CYS A 264 -15.28 -15.79 8.94
N ILE A 265 -14.06 -16.00 8.43
CA ILE A 265 -13.56 -15.48 7.15
C ILE A 265 -12.76 -16.57 6.42
N LYS A 266 -12.48 -16.39 5.13
CA LYS A 266 -11.65 -17.30 4.32
C LYS A 266 -10.20 -17.26 4.76
N GLU A 267 -9.63 -16.04 4.80
CA GLU A 267 -8.25 -15.81 5.26
C GLU A 267 -8.08 -14.39 5.83
N PHE A 268 -7.03 -14.21 6.61
CA PHE A 268 -6.62 -12.90 7.10
C PHE A 268 -5.17 -12.59 6.71
N THR A 269 -4.93 -11.40 6.15
CA THR A 269 -3.59 -10.91 5.86
C THR A 269 -3.30 -9.62 6.63
N LEU A 270 -2.29 -9.69 7.51
CA LEU A 270 -1.73 -8.52 8.16
C LEU A 270 -0.59 -7.95 7.30
N PHE A 271 -0.78 -6.75 6.76
CA PHE A 271 0.29 -6.00 6.11
C PHE A 271 1.01 -5.14 7.14
N VAL A 272 2.28 -5.44 7.43
CA VAL A 272 3.11 -4.63 8.33
C VAL A 272 4.14 -3.83 7.56
N SER A 273 4.46 -2.65 8.04
CA SER A 273 5.29 -1.71 7.31
C SER A 273 6.70 -1.61 7.89
N ALA A 274 7.70 -2.14 7.18
CA ALA A 274 9.12 -1.98 7.51
C ALA A 274 9.99 -2.15 6.26
N GLU A 275 11.05 -1.32 6.12
CA GLU A 275 12.01 -1.34 4.99
C GLU A 275 13.46 -1.20 5.45
N ALA A 276 13.68 -1.22 6.76
CA ALA A 276 14.99 -1.07 7.41
C ALA A 276 15.01 -1.82 8.75
N LYS A 277 16.07 -1.69 9.53
CA LYS A 277 16.22 -2.32 10.84
C LYS A 277 16.74 -1.32 11.90
N GLY A 278 16.27 -1.47 13.15
CA GLY A 278 16.76 -0.71 14.30
C GLY A 278 16.60 0.81 14.13
N LYS A 279 17.60 1.58 14.56
CA LYS A 279 17.58 3.05 14.51
C LYS A 279 17.36 3.62 13.11
N GLN A 280 17.82 2.95 12.06
CA GLN A 280 17.59 3.37 10.68
C GLN A 280 16.11 3.23 10.29
N GLN A 281 15.43 2.21 10.79
CA GLN A 281 13.98 2.06 10.64
C GLN A 281 13.22 3.13 11.43
N GLU A 282 13.64 3.40 12.67
CA GLU A 282 13.04 4.44 13.54
C GLU A 282 13.20 5.84 12.95
N TYR A 283 14.33 6.11 12.28
CA TYR A 283 14.52 7.35 11.53
C TYR A 283 13.57 7.44 10.34
N SER A 284 13.53 6.43 9.48
CA SER A 284 12.68 6.42 8.27
C SER A 284 11.19 6.51 8.64
N ARG A 285 10.79 5.84 9.71
CA ARG A 285 9.42 5.82 10.26
C ARG A 285 9.36 6.46 11.64
N PHE A 286 9.60 7.76 11.69
CA PHE A 286 9.68 8.51 12.94
C PHE A 286 8.43 8.31 13.81
N GLY A 287 8.65 7.88 15.05
CA GLY A 287 7.62 7.46 16.01
C GLY A 287 7.57 5.94 16.24
N MET A 288 8.32 5.17 15.47
CA MET A 288 8.44 3.72 15.64
C MET A 288 9.42 3.39 16.78
N ASP A 289 9.10 2.33 17.51
CA ASP A 289 10.01 1.59 18.38
C ASP A 289 10.26 0.23 17.70
N TRP A 290 11.49 -0.02 17.30
CA TRP A 290 11.86 -1.25 16.59
C TRP A 290 11.72 -2.49 17.47
N GLY A 291 12.03 -2.39 18.77
CA GLY A 291 11.86 -3.49 19.71
C GLY A 291 10.39 -3.90 19.84
N LEU A 292 9.51 -2.92 20.06
CA LEU A 292 8.07 -3.13 20.13
C LEU A 292 7.51 -3.73 18.83
N PHE A 293 7.98 -3.26 17.66
CA PHE A 293 7.60 -3.83 16.37
C PHE A 293 7.94 -5.32 16.29
N VAL A 294 9.18 -5.69 16.63
CA VAL A 294 9.65 -7.08 16.61
C VAL A 294 8.81 -7.96 17.54
N ASP A 295 8.53 -7.49 18.75
CA ASP A 295 7.73 -8.25 19.73
C ASP A 295 6.29 -8.41 19.26
N ASN A 296 5.68 -7.35 18.73
CA ASN A 296 4.31 -7.36 18.25
C ASN A 296 4.12 -8.29 17.04
N VAL A 297 4.99 -8.24 16.04
CA VAL A 297 4.86 -9.14 14.87
C VAL A 297 5.07 -10.61 15.26
N LYS A 298 6.00 -10.89 16.17
CA LYS A 298 6.18 -12.25 16.71
C LYS A 298 4.99 -12.70 17.54
N HIS A 299 4.42 -11.81 18.35
CA HIS A 299 3.19 -12.10 19.12
C HIS A 299 2.03 -12.50 18.20
N TYR A 300 1.75 -11.68 17.14
CA TYR A 300 0.73 -12.01 16.14
C TYR A 300 0.97 -13.40 15.52
N LEU A 301 2.18 -13.66 15.03
CA LEU A 301 2.52 -14.91 14.37
C LEU A 301 2.47 -16.14 15.31
N LYS A 302 2.69 -15.94 16.61
CA LYS A 302 2.58 -16.99 17.61
C LYS A 302 1.13 -17.30 17.97
N GLU A 303 0.30 -16.26 18.18
CA GLU A 303 -1.08 -16.44 18.62
C GLU A 303 -2.01 -16.96 17.50
N THR A 304 -1.76 -16.59 16.25
CA THR A 304 -2.60 -16.96 15.10
C THR A 304 -2.06 -18.19 14.35
N ARG A 305 -1.69 -19.23 15.08
CA ARG A 305 -1.06 -20.44 14.51
C ARG A 305 -1.99 -21.16 13.54
N THR A 306 -1.37 -21.74 12.50
CA THR A 306 -2.00 -22.63 11.51
C THR A 306 -1.51 -24.08 11.66
N TYR A 307 -1.00 -24.44 12.83
CA TYR A 307 -0.56 -25.78 13.17
C TYR A 307 -1.43 -26.31 14.30
N ASP A 308 -1.81 -27.57 14.19
CA ASP A 308 -2.50 -28.29 15.25
C ASP A 308 -1.61 -28.50 16.49
N LYS A 309 -2.18 -29.10 17.53
CA LYS A 309 -1.47 -29.36 18.80
C LYS A 309 -0.29 -30.35 18.65
N THR A 310 -0.24 -31.10 17.54
CA THR A 310 0.82 -32.06 17.24
C THR A 310 1.92 -31.47 16.35
N GLY A 311 1.75 -30.21 15.92
CA GLY A 311 2.69 -29.49 15.07
C GLY A 311 2.50 -29.74 13.56
N HIS A 312 1.41 -30.43 13.16
CA HIS A 312 1.05 -30.58 11.76
C HIS A 312 0.29 -29.34 11.26
N TYR A 313 0.45 -29.05 9.97
CA TYR A 313 -0.25 -27.93 9.33
C TYR A 313 -1.76 -28.24 9.27
N ASP A 314 -2.56 -27.34 9.85
CA ASP A 314 -4.01 -27.43 9.81
C ASP A 314 -4.54 -26.77 8.53
N TYR A 315 -4.86 -27.59 7.53
CA TYR A 315 -5.40 -27.12 6.25
C TYR A 315 -6.84 -26.57 6.37
N ASP A 316 -7.55 -26.92 7.44
CA ASP A 316 -8.92 -26.47 7.70
C ASP A 316 -8.96 -25.17 8.50
N ALA A 317 -7.84 -24.70 9.02
CA ALA A 317 -7.75 -23.45 9.74
C ALA A 317 -7.81 -22.25 8.78
N VAL A 318 -8.47 -21.19 9.22
CA VAL A 318 -8.38 -19.88 8.55
C VAL A 318 -6.91 -19.43 8.51
N GLN A 319 -6.40 -19.19 7.31
CA GLN A 319 -5.01 -18.79 7.14
C GLN A 319 -4.80 -17.35 7.61
N CYS A 320 -3.93 -17.18 8.62
CA CYS A 320 -3.52 -15.86 9.10
C CYS A 320 -2.08 -15.59 8.65
N ARG A 321 -1.93 -14.79 7.59
CA ARG A 321 -0.64 -14.47 6.96
C ARG A 321 -0.15 -13.09 7.39
N MET A 322 1.13 -12.84 7.17
CA MET A 322 1.75 -11.52 7.33
C MET A 322 2.58 -11.19 6.10
N SER A 323 2.35 -10.03 5.52
CA SER A 323 3.19 -9.49 4.45
C SER A 323 3.90 -8.24 4.92
N VAL A 324 5.24 -8.24 4.84
CA VAL A 324 6.03 -7.06 5.18
C VAL A 324 6.09 -6.15 3.95
N MET A 325 5.49 -4.96 4.08
CA MET A 325 5.47 -3.93 3.03
C MET A 325 6.70 -3.04 3.18
N ALA A 326 7.72 -3.33 2.39
CA ALA A 326 8.98 -2.58 2.40
C ALA A 326 8.93 -1.43 1.39
N ALA A 327 8.50 -0.25 1.83
CA ALA A 327 8.44 0.96 1.02
C ALA A 327 9.86 1.43 0.66
N PHE A 328 10.49 0.76 -0.32
CA PHE A 328 11.88 0.94 -0.71
C PHE A 328 12.16 2.37 -1.15
N ASN A 329 13.14 3.02 -0.53
CA ASN A 329 13.50 4.41 -0.73
C ASN A 329 15.03 4.61 -0.50
N ILE A 330 15.54 5.83 -0.64
CA ILE A 330 16.98 6.09 -0.51
C ILE A 330 17.55 5.72 0.86
N PHE A 331 16.77 5.83 1.96
CA PHE A 331 17.22 5.40 3.29
C PHE A 331 17.35 3.88 3.41
N SER A 332 16.68 3.12 2.55
CA SER A 332 16.73 1.64 2.58
C SER A 332 18.06 1.07 2.09
N PHE A 333 18.82 1.79 1.26
CA PHE A 333 20.01 1.25 0.61
C PHE A 333 20.98 0.54 1.57
N PRO A 334 21.52 1.20 2.62
CA PRO A 334 22.52 0.57 3.48
C PRO A 334 21.96 -0.52 4.40
N THR A 335 20.68 -0.45 4.68
CA THR A 335 20.03 -1.27 5.71
C THR A 335 19.18 -2.41 5.15
N PHE A 336 18.99 -2.48 3.82
CA PHE A 336 18.05 -3.43 3.23
C PHE A 336 18.53 -4.88 3.36
N LEU A 337 19.81 -5.15 3.20
CA LEU A 337 20.35 -6.49 3.44
C LEU A 337 20.20 -6.96 4.91
N PRO A 338 20.57 -6.16 5.93
CA PRO A 338 20.25 -6.48 7.32
C PRO A 338 18.76 -6.69 7.59
N PHE A 339 17.89 -5.92 6.92
CA PHE A 339 16.44 -6.08 7.01
C PHE A 339 15.96 -7.41 6.37
N LEU A 340 16.45 -7.76 5.16
CA LEU A 340 16.12 -9.04 4.52
C LEU A 340 16.59 -10.24 5.36
N LYS A 341 17.74 -10.14 6.02
CA LYS A 341 18.20 -11.16 6.99
C LYS A 341 17.21 -11.32 8.15
N TYR A 342 16.67 -10.22 8.67
CA TYR A 342 15.61 -10.28 9.70
C TYR A 342 14.32 -10.91 9.14
N VAL A 343 13.87 -10.54 7.95
CA VAL A 343 12.70 -11.16 7.30
C VAL A 343 12.92 -12.67 7.13
N LEU A 344 14.11 -13.10 6.72
CA LEU A 344 14.44 -14.52 6.60
C LEU A 344 14.28 -15.25 7.96
N THR A 345 14.71 -14.65 9.07
CA THR A 345 14.50 -15.29 10.40
C THR A 345 13.03 -15.50 10.72
N LEU A 346 12.17 -14.56 10.32
CA LEU A 346 10.72 -14.72 10.49
C LEU A 346 10.16 -15.82 9.56
N LYS A 347 10.61 -15.88 8.29
CA LYS A 347 10.21 -16.93 7.35
C LYS A 347 10.61 -18.31 7.86
N GLN A 348 11.84 -18.49 8.34
CA GLN A 348 12.34 -19.75 8.90
C GLN A 348 11.58 -20.16 10.16
N GLN A 349 11.23 -19.19 11.02
CA GLN A 349 10.51 -19.48 12.28
C GLN A 349 9.02 -19.77 12.04
N PHE A 350 8.38 -19.08 11.10
CA PHE A 350 6.93 -19.13 10.88
C PHE A 350 6.54 -19.66 9.48
N LYS A 351 7.53 -20.16 8.72
CA LYS A 351 7.39 -20.81 7.41
C LYS A 351 6.58 -19.96 6.41
N ASN A 352 5.64 -20.57 5.72
CA ASN A 352 4.84 -20.03 4.65
C ASN A 352 3.89 -18.87 5.04
N ARG A 353 3.93 -18.39 6.28
CA ARG A 353 3.05 -17.34 6.76
C ARG A 353 3.59 -15.92 6.58
N VAL A 354 4.87 -15.80 6.24
CA VAL A 354 5.55 -14.50 6.11
C VAL A 354 6.00 -14.28 4.67
N SER A 355 5.59 -13.16 4.08
CA SER A 355 6.08 -12.68 2.79
C SER A 355 6.63 -11.27 2.89
N VAL A 356 7.40 -10.84 1.88
CA VAL A 356 7.85 -9.46 1.73
C VAL A 356 7.44 -8.90 0.38
N ASP A 357 6.80 -7.74 0.39
CA ASP A 357 6.56 -6.95 -0.80
C ASP A 357 7.44 -5.71 -0.80
N ILE A 358 7.99 -5.33 -1.96
CA ILE A 358 8.97 -4.25 -2.08
C ILE A 358 8.42 -3.20 -3.06
N PRO A 359 7.40 -2.39 -2.63
CA PRO A 359 6.95 -1.25 -3.40
C PRO A 359 7.99 -0.13 -3.39
N PHE A 360 8.05 0.63 -4.48
CA PHE A 360 8.90 1.81 -4.59
C PHE A 360 8.27 3.07 -4.03
N VAL A 361 9.02 3.86 -3.31
CA VAL A 361 8.71 5.26 -3.05
C VAL A 361 9.15 6.08 -4.26
N ARG A 362 8.19 6.51 -5.09
CA ARG A 362 8.42 7.39 -6.25
C ARG A 362 8.16 8.86 -5.94
N ASN A 363 7.32 9.11 -4.96
CA ASN A 363 6.97 10.44 -4.50
C ASN A 363 7.05 10.47 -2.95
N PRO A 364 7.82 11.42 -2.37
CA PRO A 364 8.52 12.52 -3.05
C PRO A 364 9.77 12.03 -3.81
N GLY A 365 10.05 12.65 -4.97
CA GLY A 365 11.13 12.24 -5.87
C GLY A 365 12.53 12.32 -5.25
N PHE A 366 12.73 13.13 -4.22
CA PHE A 366 13.99 13.22 -3.48
C PHE A 366 14.21 12.06 -2.49
N LEU A 367 13.22 11.21 -2.25
CA LEU A 367 13.36 9.96 -1.52
C LEU A 367 13.33 8.72 -2.43
N ASP A 368 13.10 8.90 -3.73
CA ASP A 368 13.18 7.83 -4.72
C ASP A 368 14.63 7.32 -4.84
N GLY A 369 14.81 6.01 -4.95
CA GLY A 369 16.12 5.40 -5.20
C GLY A 369 16.85 5.90 -6.45
N LYS A 370 16.16 6.58 -7.37
CA LYS A 370 16.72 7.18 -8.61
C LYS A 370 17.81 8.23 -8.34
N ILE A 371 17.87 8.80 -7.14
CA ILE A 371 18.92 9.76 -6.77
C ILE A 371 20.24 9.08 -6.37
N ALA A 372 20.22 7.75 -6.16
CA ALA A 372 21.40 6.97 -5.80
C ALA A 372 22.48 6.98 -6.90
N THR A 373 23.72 6.72 -6.52
CA THR A 373 24.83 6.55 -7.45
C THR A 373 24.96 5.10 -7.92
N LYS A 374 25.65 4.88 -9.05
CA LYS A 374 25.98 3.52 -9.53
C LYS A 374 26.75 2.70 -8.49
N ALA A 375 27.67 3.37 -7.77
CA ALA A 375 28.43 2.74 -6.68
C ALA A 375 27.52 2.23 -5.56
N MET A 376 26.52 3.03 -5.17
CA MET A 376 25.55 2.64 -4.14
C MET A 376 24.70 1.44 -4.59
N VAL A 377 24.20 1.43 -5.82
CA VAL A 377 23.43 0.28 -6.35
C VAL A 377 24.27 -0.99 -6.29
N LYS A 378 25.52 -0.93 -6.76
CA LYS A 378 26.44 -2.09 -6.73
C LYS A 378 26.76 -2.52 -5.29
N LYS A 379 27.08 -1.56 -4.40
CA LYS A 379 27.50 -1.84 -3.02
C LYS A 379 26.39 -2.43 -2.18
N PHE A 380 25.16 -1.90 -2.29
CA PHE A 380 24.09 -2.20 -1.35
C PHE A 380 23.02 -3.16 -1.90
N LEU A 381 22.72 -3.11 -3.19
CA LEU A 381 21.57 -3.84 -3.72
C LEU A 381 21.91 -5.17 -4.37
N PHE A 382 23.08 -5.31 -5.00
CA PHE A 382 23.51 -6.61 -5.55
C PHE A 382 23.61 -7.66 -4.44
N PRO A 383 24.26 -7.39 -3.28
CA PRO A 383 24.26 -8.35 -2.19
C PRO A 383 22.89 -8.76 -1.67
N CYS A 384 21.85 -7.91 -1.85
CA CYS A 384 20.48 -8.27 -1.49
C CYS A 384 19.93 -9.37 -2.41
N VAL A 385 20.17 -9.28 -3.72
CA VAL A 385 19.75 -10.31 -4.67
C VAL A 385 20.49 -11.61 -4.42
N ASP A 386 21.84 -11.54 -4.29
CA ASP A 386 22.67 -12.72 -4.03
C ASP A 386 22.20 -13.45 -2.76
N PHE A 387 21.88 -12.69 -1.71
CA PHE A 387 21.36 -13.24 -0.47
C PHE A 387 19.96 -13.86 -0.65
N MET A 388 19.06 -13.20 -1.36
CA MET A 388 17.73 -13.73 -1.58
C MET A 388 17.76 -15.00 -2.45
N GLU A 389 18.63 -15.06 -3.46
CA GLU A 389 18.83 -16.24 -4.30
C GLU A 389 19.45 -17.41 -3.53
N GLN A 390 20.42 -17.13 -2.64
CA GLN A 390 21.02 -18.15 -1.76
C GLN A 390 19.96 -18.86 -0.89
N TYR A 391 18.92 -18.13 -0.48
CA TYR A 391 17.83 -18.64 0.35
C TYR A 391 16.51 -18.72 -0.43
N GLN A 392 16.57 -18.99 -1.74
CA GLN A 392 15.37 -19.17 -2.55
C GLN A 392 14.65 -20.46 -2.18
N THR A 393 13.32 -20.37 -2.07
CA THR A 393 12.43 -21.52 -1.95
C THR A 393 11.79 -21.82 -3.31
N PHE A 394 11.58 -23.11 -3.61
CA PHE A 394 10.98 -23.55 -4.87
C PHE A 394 9.45 -23.41 -4.92
N ASN A 395 8.82 -22.91 -3.87
CA ASN A 395 7.37 -22.72 -3.83
C ASN A 395 6.99 -21.36 -4.41
N ASP A 396 6.25 -21.36 -5.53
CA ASP A 396 5.79 -20.16 -6.25
C ASP A 396 4.82 -19.27 -5.42
N GLU A 397 4.18 -19.82 -4.40
CA GLU A 397 3.17 -19.14 -3.58
C GLU A 397 3.75 -18.31 -2.42
N GLY A 398 5.08 -18.15 -2.33
CA GLY A 398 5.72 -17.43 -1.22
C GLY A 398 5.67 -18.17 0.12
N SER A 399 5.39 -19.45 0.07
CA SER A 399 5.03 -20.33 1.17
C SER A 399 6.18 -21.22 1.63
N GLY A 400 7.39 -20.72 1.64
CA GLY A 400 8.55 -21.45 2.14
C GLY A 400 9.21 -20.76 3.33
N ASP A 401 10.28 -21.36 3.82
CA ASP A 401 11.18 -20.81 4.83
C ASP A 401 12.25 -19.88 4.24
N GLY A 402 12.21 -19.64 2.91
CA GLY A 402 13.08 -18.74 2.15
C GLY A 402 12.30 -17.72 1.31
N PHE A 403 12.98 -17.12 0.32
CA PHE A 403 12.39 -16.15 -0.60
C PHE A 403 11.79 -16.82 -1.83
N SER A 404 10.59 -16.40 -2.22
CA SER A 404 9.95 -16.85 -3.45
C SER A 404 10.58 -16.20 -4.69
N TYR A 405 10.40 -16.82 -5.85
CA TYR A 405 10.79 -16.23 -7.13
C TYR A 405 10.21 -14.82 -7.33
N ARG A 406 8.94 -14.60 -6.94
CA ARG A 406 8.28 -13.29 -7.07
C ARG A 406 8.92 -12.20 -6.21
N GLU A 407 9.36 -12.53 -4.99
CA GLU A 407 10.05 -11.59 -4.10
C GLU A 407 11.43 -11.23 -4.67
N ILE A 408 12.17 -12.21 -5.19
CA ILE A 408 13.48 -12.01 -5.83
C ILE A 408 13.32 -11.18 -7.10
N ASP A 409 12.34 -11.50 -7.96
CA ASP A 409 12.06 -10.76 -9.19
C ASP A 409 11.74 -9.29 -8.93
N LYS A 410 11.01 -8.97 -7.86
CA LYS A 410 10.78 -7.59 -7.45
C LYS A 410 12.09 -6.86 -7.16
N MET A 411 13.01 -7.47 -6.41
CA MET A 411 14.32 -6.88 -6.14
C MET A 411 15.16 -6.70 -7.41
N LYS A 412 15.16 -7.68 -8.30
CA LYS A 412 15.83 -7.59 -9.61
C LYS A 412 15.24 -6.46 -10.48
N ARG A 413 13.92 -6.27 -10.47
CA ARG A 413 13.27 -5.18 -11.21
C ARG A 413 13.67 -3.80 -10.69
N ILE A 414 13.86 -3.66 -9.37
CA ILE A 414 14.39 -2.44 -8.76
C ILE A 414 15.76 -2.12 -9.34
N ILE A 415 16.67 -3.07 -9.28
CA ILE A 415 18.05 -2.90 -9.79
C ILE A 415 18.04 -2.61 -11.28
N LYS A 416 17.19 -3.30 -12.06
CA LYS A 416 17.07 -3.08 -13.50
C LYS A 416 16.60 -1.66 -13.82
N ASP A 417 15.60 -1.14 -13.14
CA ASP A 417 15.09 0.25 -13.31
C ASP A 417 16.16 1.27 -12.96
N LEU A 418 16.86 1.10 -11.84
CA LEU A 418 17.92 1.99 -11.41
C LEU A 418 19.12 1.97 -12.40
N ASN A 419 19.56 0.79 -12.82
CA ASN A 419 20.64 0.66 -13.79
C ASN A 419 20.28 1.25 -15.16
N HIS A 420 19.03 1.10 -15.61
CA HIS A 420 18.58 1.73 -16.85
C HIS A 420 18.71 3.26 -16.78
N ARG A 421 18.29 3.87 -15.68
CA ARG A 421 18.40 5.34 -15.47
C ARG A 421 19.85 5.80 -15.42
N LEU A 422 20.72 5.05 -14.72
CA LEU A 422 22.15 5.35 -14.61
C LEU A 422 22.92 5.12 -15.93
N ALA A 423 22.40 4.29 -16.82
CA ALA A 423 22.95 4.08 -18.15
C ALA A 423 22.51 5.15 -19.16
N ASN A 424 21.48 5.94 -18.85
CA ASN A 424 20.94 6.99 -19.72
C ASN A 424 21.04 8.38 -19.05
N PRO A 425 22.26 8.89 -18.75
CA PRO A 425 22.44 10.14 -18.00
C PRO A 425 21.83 11.36 -18.72
N LYS A 426 21.85 11.40 -20.03
CA LYS A 426 21.25 12.51 -20.81
C LYS A 426 19.77 12.76 -20.46
N GLU A 427 19.06 11.70 -20.09
CA GLU A 427 17.63 11.77 -19.75
C GLU A 427 17.38 11.96 -18.24
N PHE A 428 18.22 11.33 -17.40
CA PHE A 428 17.90 11.19 -15.96
C PHE A 428 18.86 11.91 -15.01
N GLU A 429 20.03 12.39 -15.48
CA GLU A 429 21.05 13.00 -14.63
C GLU A 429 20.57 14.30 -13.97
N GLN A 430 19.94 15.18 -14.75
CA GLN A 430 19.39 16.43 -14.22
C GLN A 430 18.35 16.19 -13.13
N ILE A 431 17.46 15.20 -13.35
CA ILE A 431 16.45 14.81 -12.37
C ILE A 431 17.09 14.26 -11.08
N ALA A 432 18.19 13.50 -11.23
CA ALA A 432 18.93 12.97 -10.08
C ALA A 432 19.65 14.07 -9.28
N ILE A 433 20.27 15.05 -9.97
CA ILE A 433 20.93 16.21 -9.35
C ILE A 433 19.91 17.05 -8.57
N GLU A 434 18.77 17.38 -9.17
CA GLU A 434 17.70 18.10 -8.49
C GLU A 434 17.17 17.33 -7.28
N GLY A 435 16.96 16.02 -7.44
CA GLY A 435 16.56 15.14 -6.33
C GLY A 435 17.58 15.12 -5.19
N ARG A 436 18.90 15.10 -5.47
CA ARG A 436 19.97 15.16 -4.46
C ARG A 436 20.00 16.49 -3.73
N ARG A 437 19.82 17.61 -4.43
CA ARG A 437 19.68 18.94 -3.80
C ARG A 437 18.55 18.98 -2.81
N MET A 438 17.35 18.55 -3.27
CA MET A 438 16.16 18.51 -2.43
C MET A 438 16.31 17.53 -1.26
N PHE A 439 16.97 16.39 -1.47
CA PHE A 439 17.28 15.44 -0.41
C PHE A 439 18.12 16.05 0.69
N PHE A 440 19.19 16.79 0.32
CA PHE A 440 20.04 17.48 1.29
C PHE A 440 19.24 18.50 2.13
N GLU A 441 18.45 19.37 1.47
CA GLU A 441 17.63 20.37 2.17
C GLU A 441 16.53 19.73 3.03
N TYR A 442 15.89 18.67 2.51
CA TYR A 442 14.91 17.91 3.26
C TYR A 442 15.48 17.30 4.54
N VAL A 443 16.59 16.58 4.45
CA VAL A 443 17.24 15.95 5.60
C VAL A 443 17.63 16.98 6.66
N LYS A 444 18.16 18.14 6.26
CA LYS A 444 18.49 19.24 7.19
C LYS A 444 17.28 19.76 7.95
N GLN A 445 16.16 19.95 7.26
CA GLN A 445 14.91 20.36 7.89
C GLN A 445 14.30 19.24 8.75
N TYR A 446 14.35 18.00 8.25
CA TYR A 446 13.87 16.80 8.94
C TYR A 446 14.57 16.63 10.29
N ASP A 447 15.91 16.64 10.30
CA ASP A 447 16.71 16.50 11.51
C ASP A 447 16.41 17.63 12.51
N LYS A 448 16.39 18.89 12.04
CA LYS A 448 16.05 20.04 12.89
C LYS A 448 14.67 19.93 13.53
N ARG A 449 13.64 19.52 12.76
CA ARG A 449 12.24 19.44 13.24
C ARG A 449 12.02 18.29 14.22
N ARG A 450 12.80 17.22 14.11
CA ARG A 450 12.59 15.95 14.82
C ARG A 450 13.66 15.62 15.86
N GLY A 451 14.71 16.44 15.94
CA GLY A 451 15.84 16.20 16.86
C GLY A 451 16.62 14.94 16.51
N THR A 452 16.68 14.59 15.21
CA THR A 452 17.43 13.44 14.69
C THR A 452 18.77 13.88 14.10
N ASN A 453 19.63 12.90 13.76
CA ASN A 453 20.90 13.14 13.08
C ASN A 453 21.10 12.07 11.99
N PHE A 454 20.93 12.48 10.73
CA PHE A 454 21.10 11.59 9.59
C PHE A 454 22.51 11.00 9.50
N MET A 455 23.53 11.82 9.71
CA MET A 455 24.93 11.41 9.57
C MET A 455 25.34 10.36 10.61
N GLU A 456 24.76 10.41 11.81
CA GLU A 456 24.97 9.39 12.85
C GLU A 456 24.12 8.14 12.59
N THR A 457 22.90 8.30 12.07
CA THR A 457 21.98 7.19 11.83
C THR A 457 22.38 6.38 10.60
N PHE A 458 22.92 7.03 9.56
CA PHE A 458 23.32 6.42 8.29
C PHE A 458 24.80 6.70 7.97
N PRO A 459 25.75 6.20 8.77
CA PRO A 459 27.17 6.42 8.52
C PRO A 459 27.62 5.94 7.14
N GLU A 460 26.94 4.93 6.58
CA GLU A 460 27.22 4.38 5.25
C GLU A 460 26.86 5.33 4.11
N LEU A 461 26.01 6.32 4.34
CA LEU A 461 25.55 7.33 3.37
C LEU A 461 26.22 8.70 3.55
N GLN A 462 27.19 8.85 4.43
CA GLN A 462 27.84 10.13 4.70
C GLN A 462 28.46 10.76 3.45
N ASP A 463 29.17 9.96 2.63
CA ASP A 463 29.78 10.46 1.40
C ASP A 463 28.74 10.87 0.37
N PHE A 464 27.69 10.07 0.21
CA PHE A 464 26.56 10.43 -0.63
C PHE A 464 25.89 11.73 -0.16
N PHE A 465 25.72 11.93 1.15
CA PHE A 465 25.13 13.16 1.68
C PHE A 465 26.01 14.38 1.45
N ARG A 466 27.36 14.24 1.51
CA ARG A 466 28.31 15.29 1.13
C ARG A 466 28.23 15.60 -0.37
N GLU A 467 28.09 14.56 -1.23
CA GLU A 467 27.84 14.74 -2.67
C GLU A 467 26.53 15.50 -2.91
N CYS A 468 25.44 15.18 -2.20
CA CYS A 468 24.19 15.92 -2.28
C CYS A 468 24.36 17.41 -1.93
N LYS A 469 25.20 17.74 -0.94
CA LYS A 469 25.55 19.13 -0.59
C LYS A 469 26.28 19.83 -1.71
N SER A 470 27.23 19.16 -2.40
CA SER A 470 27.99 19.77 -3.50
C SER A 470 27.11 20.08 -4.72
N CYS A 471 25.99 19.40 -4.87
CA CYS A 471 25.00 19.71 -5.89
C CYS A 471 24.26 21.04 -5.65
N MET A 472 24.42 21.69 -4.48
CA MET A 472 23.82 23.00 -4.17
C MET A 472 24.52 24.18 -4.85
N ILE A 473 25.75 23.97 -5.28
CA ILE A 473 26.61 24.95 -5.97
C ILE A 473 26.39 24.81 -7.48
#